data_39ec1010e3c591e3fe3a23590da6aefb
#
_entry.id   39ec1010e3c591e3fe3a23590da6aefb
#
_cell.length_a   1.000
_cell.length_b   1.000
_cell.length_c   1.000
_cell.angle_alpha   90.00
_cell.angle_beta   90.00
_cell.angle_gamma   90.00
#
_symmetry.space_group_name_H-M   'P 1'
#
loop_
_entity.id
_entity.type
_entity.pdbx_description
1 polymer ?
#
loop_
_entity_poly.entity_id
_entity_poly.type
_entity_poly.pdbx_seq_one_letter_code
_entity_poly.pdbx_strand_id
1 'polypeptide(L)'
;RNTALEIASDELKRVSRLEELHVVGIDPGKKELVVAVDQDGGGHVRYTQRERQKNMRSRQYADEGSRAKPCLVRFAEEDLANTNSYSADVETFRRYIWQRQAGMADCLAFYANMDHRHRRWKSHLKSQQSEEKLYRKMHAIHKKGDRRTLVLAYGSWGLVAGKAGNAANKGLPPSIGVGLMRKLGKRFLVSPTPEQFTSKTCCKCLHSCGPWTEVEAKIKPILEKRMKHYNGIRGLR
;
A
#
# COMPACT_ATOMS: atom_id res chain seq x y z
N ARG A 1 -4.42 -19.12 -3.95
CA ARG A 1 -5.56 -19.83 -3.35
C ARG A 1 -6.35 -18.79 -2.56
N ASN A 2 -7.62 -18.55 -3.01
CA ASN A 2 -8.44 -17.38 -2.61
C ASN A 2 -9.43 -17.70 -1.49
N THR A 3 -9.15 -18.70 -0.67
CA THR A 3 -10.08 -19.25 0.33
C THR A 3 -10.71 -18.21 1.28
N ALA A 4 -9.95 -17.18 1.71
CA ALA A 4 -10.50 -16.16 2.62
C ALA A 4 -11.48 -15.19 1.92
N LEU A 5 -11.29 -14.92 0.63
CA LEU A 5 -12.20 -14.07 -0.16
C LEU A 5 -13.45 -14.83 -0.57
N GLU A 6 -13.33 -16.13 -0.83
CA GLU A 6 -14.46 -17.01 -1.11
C GLU A 6 -15.36 -17.16 0.10
N ILE A 7 -14.81 -17.39 1.30
CA ILE A 7 -15.54 -17.45 2.56
C ILE A 7 -16.27 -16.13 2.83
N ALA A 8 -15.61 -14.98 2.66
CA ALA A 8 -16.23 -13.67 2.82
C ALA A 8 -17.39 -13.45 1.84
N SER A 9 -17.25 -13.92 0.59
CA SER A 9 -18.33 -13.87 -0.41
C SER A 9 -19.54 -14.69 0.00
N ASP A 10 -19.32 -15.88 0.55
CA ASP A 10 -20.41 -16.78 0.97
C ASP A 10 -21.09 -16.30 2.27
N GLU A 11 -20.35 -15.68 3.19
CA GLU A 11 -20.95 -15.03 4.36
C GLU A 11 -21.79 -13.82 3.97
N LEU A 12 -21.33 -12.99 3.02
CA LEU A 12 -22.10 -11.85 2.51
C LEU A 12 -23.40 -12.29 1.81
N LYS A 13 -23.41 -13.43 1.12
CA LYS A 13 -24.63 -13.98 0.51
C LYS A 13 -25.66 -14.45 1.56
N ARG A 14 -25.24 -14.79 2.77
CA ARG A 14 -26.13 -15.22 3.87
C ARG A 14 -26.81 -14.04 4.57
N VAL A 15 -26.25 -12.83 4.45
CA VAL A 15 -26.86 -11.63 5.02
C VAL A 15 -28.03 -11.22 4.14
N SER A 16 -29.24 -11.37 4.66
CA SER A 16 -30.48 -11.16 3.91
C SER A 16 -30.86 -9.69 3.73
N ARG A 17 -30.29 -8.76 4.56
CA ARG A 17 -30.65 -7.34 4.55
C ARG A 17 -29.43 -6.46 4.64
N LEU A 18 -29.35 -5.45 3.77
CA LEU A 18 -28.28 -4.44 3.76
C LEU A 18 -28.25 -3.63 5.06
N GLU A 19 -29.38 -3.48 5.73
CA GLU A 19 -29.50 -2.77 7.03
C GLU A 19 -28.73 -3.46 8.16
N GLU A 20 -28.45 -4.75 8.03
CA GLU A 20 -27.67 -5.55 8.99
C GLU A 20 -26.16 -5.39 8.77
N LEU A 21 -25.76 -4.64 7.75
CA LEU A 21 -24.35 -4.39 7.42
C LEU A 21 -23.92 -2.99 7.85
N HIS A 22 -22.74 -2.91 8.46
CA HIS A 22 -22.00 -1.69 8.64
C HIS A 22 -20.87 -1.63 7.61
N VAL A 23 -21.07 -0.83 6.57
CA VAL A 23 -20.14 -0.77 5.45
C VAL A 23 -19.10 0.33 5.65
N VAL A 24 -17.83 -0.03 5.52
CA VAL A 24 -16.71 0.91 5.50
C VAL A 24 -16.06 0.86 4.13
N GLY A 25 -16.15 1.95 3.38
CA GLY A 25 -15.50 2.10 2.08
C GLY A 25 -14.01 2.32 2.22
N ILE A 26 -13.19 1.57 1.49
CA ILE A 26 -11.73 1.68 1.48
C ILE A 26 -11.23 2.05 0.09
N ASP A 27 -10.55 3.19 -0.01
CA ASP A 27 -9.78 3.60 -1.18
C ASP A 27 -8.28 3.31 -0.97
N PRO A 28 -7.71 2.34 -1.73
CA PRO A 28 -6.29 2.00 -1.65
C PRO A 28 -5.47 2.88 -2.59
N GLY A 29 -4.60 3.72 -2.02
CA GLY A 29 -3.71 4.60 -2.77
C GLY A 29 -2.22 4.24 -2.64
N LYS A 30 -1.35 5.04 -3.25
CA LYS A 30 0.11 4.89 -3.17
C LYS A 30 0.74 5.70 -2.03
N LYS A 31 0.33 6.94 -1.87
CA LYS A 31 0.78 7.82 -0.76
C LYS A 31 -0.05 7.57 0.48
N GLU A 32 -1.35 7.52 0.30
CA GLU A 32 -2.34 7.14 1.28
C GLU A 32 -2.70 5.68 1.03
N LEU A 33 -2.08 4.79 1.78
CA LEU A 33 -2.21 3.34 1.56
C LEU A 33 -3.63 2.85 1.82
N VAL A 34 -4.33 3.52 2.72
CA VAL A 34 -5.74 3.30 3.07
C VAL A 34 -6.36 4.63 3.43
N VAL A 35 -7.43 4.98 2.76
CA VAL A 35 -8.41 5.94 3.23
C VAL A 35 -9.72 5.16 3.40
N ALA A 36 -10.20 5.08 4.62
CA ALA A 36 -11.43 4.38 4.94
C ALA A 36 -12.46 5.35 5.49
N VAL A 37 -13.69 5.25 5.02
CA VAL A 37 -14.81 6.12 5.43
C VAL A 37 -16.00 5.26 5.77
N ASP A 38 -16.60 5.56 6.91
CA ASP A 38 -17.82 4.95 7.41
C ASP A 38 -19.05 5.43 6.62
N GLN A 39 -19.98 4.51 6.34
CA GLN A 39 -21.25 4.83 5.65
C GLN A 39 -22.09 5.86 6.41
N ASP A 40 -22.03 5.87 7.73
CA ASP A 40 -22.79 6.79 8.59
C ASP A 40 -22.09 8.17 8.71
N GLY A 41 -20.92 8.34 8.06
CA GLY A 41 -20.13 9.58 8.09
C GLY A 41 -19.50 9.91 9.45
N GLY A 42 -19.58 9.00 10.42
CA GLY A 42 -19.12 9.21 11.80
C GLY A 42 -17.64 8.93 12.03
N GLY A 43 -16.98 8.24 11.12
CA GLY A 43 -15.58 7.84 11.28
C GLY A 43 -14.81 7.81 9.97
N HIS A 44 -13.53 8.17 10.05
CA HIS A 44 -12.61 7.97 8.95
C HIS A 44 -11.26 7.47 9.47
N VAL A 45 -10.59 6.64 8.70
CA VAL A 45 -9.22 6.18 8.97
C VAL A 45 -8.35 6.53 7.79
N ARG A 46 -7.23 7.16 8.09
CA ARG A 46 -6.17 7.42 7.14
C ARG A 46 -4.90 6.72 7.59
N TYR A 47 -4.31 5.94 6.70
CA TYR A 47 -3.04 5.25 6.93
C TYR A 47 -2.12 5.50 5.75
N THR A 48 -1.04 6.26 5.99
CA THR A 48 -0.14 6.72 4.94
C THR A 48 1.11 5.86 4.83
N GLN A 49 1.75 5.88 3.65
CA GLN A 49 3.05 5.23 3.46
C GLN A 49 4.11 5.79 4.43
N ARG A 50 4.10 7.10 4.69
CA ARG A 50 5.01 7.74 5.64
C ARG A 50 4.80 7.21 7.06
N GLU A 51 3.55 7.09 7.51
CA GLU A 51 3.21 6.51 8.81
C GLU A 51 3.68 5.06 8.90
N ARG A 52 3.43 4.26 7.85
CA ARG A 52 3.91 2.87 7.77
C ARG A 52 5.42 2.79 7.87
N GLN A 53 6.17 3.56 7.08
CA GLN A 53 7.63 3.59 7.10
C GLN A 53 8.18 3.98 8.48
N LYS A 54 7.57 5.00 9.13
CA LYS A 54 7.93 5.42 10.49
C LYS A 54 7.69 4.30 11.51
N ASN A 55 6.52 3.65 11.46
CA ASN A 55 6.18 2.55 12.37
C ASN A 55 7.10 1.34 12.17
N MET A 56 7.45 1.02 10.93
CA MET A 56 8.35 -0.09 10.59
C MET A 56 9.82 0.22 10.85
N ARG A 57 10.20 1.48 11.09
CA ARG A 57 11.59 1.94 11.20
C ARG A 57 12.45 1.53 10.00
N SER A 58 11.87 1.45 8.81
CA SER A 58 12.52 0.89 7.62
C SER A 58 13.81 1.62 7.24
N ARG A 59 13.83 2.96 7.35
CA ARG A 59 15.05 3.75 7.10
C ARG A 59 16.14 3.43 8.12
N GLN A 60 15.80 3.41 9.41
CA GLN A 60 16.77 3.09 10.47
C GLN A 60 17.43 1.74 10.22
N TYR A 61 16.66 0.69 9.94
CA TYR A 61 17.20 -0.64 9.68
C TYR A 61 17.99 -0.73 8.36
N ALA A 62 17.62 0.04 7.34
CA ALA A 62 18.40 0.15 6.11
C ALA A 62 19.76 0.81 6.37
N ASP A 63 19.78 1.93 7.11
CA ASP A 63 21.00 2.65 7.46
C ASP A 63 21.92 1.81 8.35
N GLU A 64 21.37 1.13 9.36
CA GLU A 64 22.13 0.21 10.21
C GLU A 64 22.72 -0.95 9.38
N GLY A 65 21.94 -1.52 8.45
CA GLY A 65 22.40 -2.55 7.53
C GLY A 65 23.53 -2.06 6.63
N SER A 66 23.38 -0.87 6.06
CA SER A 66 24.40 -0.27 5.19
C SER A 66 25.69 0.05 5.93
N ARG A 67 25.63 0.54 7.16
CA ARG A 67 26.82 0.83 7.99
C ARG A 67 27.55 -0.45 8.41
N ALA A 68 26.79 -1.49 8.73
CA ALA A 68 27.36 -2.78 9.15
C ALA A 68 27.96 -3.60 7.99
N LYS A 69 27.73 -3.19 6.73
CA LYS A 69 28.14 -3.94 5.56
C LYS A 69 29.63 -3.74 5.27
N PRO A 70 30.45 -4.83 5.26
CA PRO A 70 31.88 -4.76 4.91
C PRO A 70 32.10 -4.23 3.49
N CYS A 71 33.27 -3.65 3.22
CA CYS A 71 33.61 -3.11 1.91
C CYS A 71 33.56 -4.20 0.81
N LEU A 72 34.06 -5.39 1.08
CA LEU A 72 34.05 -6.51 0.11
C LEU A 72 32.61 -6.88 -0.32
N VAL A 73 31.68 -6.91 0.64
CA VAL A 73 30.26 -7.18 0.32
C VAL A 73 29.64 -6.05 -0.49
N ARG A 74 29.99 -4.79 -0.22
CA ARG A 74 29.52 -3.64 -1.00
C ARG A 74 30.01 -3.73 -2.44
N PHE A 75 31.29 -3.96 -2.65
CA PHE A 75 31.89 -4.13 -3.99
C PHE A 75 31.22 -5.29 -4.76
N ALA A 76 31.06 -6.44 -4.12
CA ALA A 76 30.40 -7.58 -4.76
C ALA A 76 28.95 -7.28 -5.18
N GLU A 77 28.20 -6.53 -4.36
CA GLU A 77 26.83 -6.11 -4.70
C GLU A 77 26.79 -5.05 -5.80
N GLU A 78 27.71 -4.08 -5.78
CA GLU A 78 27.84 -3.06 -6.82
C GLU A 78 28.19 -3.68 -8.18
N ASP A 79 29.14 -4.60 -8.21
CA ASP A 79 29.51 -5.35 -9.41
C ASP A 79 28.31 -6.13 -9.97
N LEU A 80 27.58 -6.82 -9.09
CA LEU A 80 26.37 -7.55 -9.50
C LEU A 80 25.24 -6.62 -9.97
N ALA A 81 25.07 -5.45 -9.35
CA ALA A 81 24.06 -4.48 -9.77
C ALA A 81 24.33 -3.91 -11.17
N ASN A 82 25.60 -3.84 -11.56
CA ASN A 82 26.04 -3.35 -12.88
C ASN A 82 26.03 -4.43 -13.97
N THR A 83 25.73 -5.68 -13.60
CA THR A 83 25.74 -6.82 -14.54
C THR A 83 24.32 -7.30 -14.81
N ASN A 84 23.98 -7.49 -16.09
CA ASN A 84 22.65 -7.95 -16.49
C ASN A 84 22.47 -9.46 -16.24
N SER A 85 21.61 -9.82 -15.28
CA SER A 85 21.24 -11.21 -14.98
C SER A 85 20.17 -11.80 -15.91
N TYR A 86 19.52 -10.98 -16.74
CA TYR A 86 18.44 -11.38 -17.65
C TYR A 86 18.86 -11.33 -19.13
N SER A 87 20.16 -11.45 -19.40
CA SER A 87 20.66 -11.45 -20.76
C SER A 87 20.45 -12.83 -21.42
N ALA A 88 19.98 -12.83 -22.66
CA ALA A 88 19.99 -14.01 -23.53
C ALA A 88 21.39 -14.30 -24.12
N ASP A 89 22.31 -13.32 -24.06
CA ASP A 89 23.69 -13.49 -24.47
C ASP A 89 24.47 -14.32 -23.47
N VAL A 90 25.06 -15.41 -23.96
CA VAL A 90 25.76 -16.41 -23.14
C VAL A 90 26.98 -15.80 -22.43
N GLU A 91 27.73 -14.94 -23.09
CA GLU A 91 28.94 -14.33 -22.51
C GLU A 91 28.58 -13.33 -21.38
N THR A 92 27.54 -12.52 -21.58
CA THR A 92 27.03 -11.62 -20.56
C THR A 92 26.50 -12.39 -19.35
N PHE A 93 25.77 -13.49 -19.59
CA PHE A 93 25.28 -14.35 -18.51
C PHE A 93 26.40 -15.08 -17.78
N ARG A 94 27.42 -15.59 -18.52
CA ARG A 94 28.62 -16.23 -17.95
C ARG A 94 29.37 -15.25 -17.05
N ARG A 95 29.54 -13.99 -17.46
CA ARG A 95 30.18 -12.94 -16.66
C ARG A 95 29.41 -12.71 -15.36
N TYR A 96 28.07 -12.63 -15.42
CA TYR A 96 27.23 -12.52 -14.23
C TYR A 96 27.46 -13.68 -13.25
N ILE A 97 27.51 -14.94 -13.74
CA ILE A 97 27.73 -16.10 -12.89
C ILE A 97 29.11 -16.03 -12.21
N TRP A 98 30.16 -15.65 -12.95
CA TRP A 98 31.50 -15.50 -12.39
C TRP A 98 31.57 -14.43 -11.29
N GLN A 99 31.00 -13.27 -11.54
CA GLN A 99 30.95 -12.19 -10.53
C GLN A 99 30.17 -12.62 -9.30
N ARG A 100 29.05 -13.30 -9.49
CA ARG A 100 28.26 -13.85 -8.40
C ARG A 100 29.03 -14.87 -7.57
N GLN A 101 29.80 -15.75 -8.19
CA GLN A 101 30.61 -16.73 -7.49
C GLN A 101 31.78 -16.09 -6.73
N ALA A 102 32.43 -15.11 -7.32
CA ALA A 102 33.55 -14.40 -6.69
C ALA A 102 33.16 -13.71 -5.35
N GLY A 103 32.00 -13.06 -5.30
CA GLY A 103 31.52 -12.38 -4.08
C GLY A 103 30.70 -13.26 -3.13
N MET A 104 30.44 -14.53 -3.48
CA MET A 104 29.45 -15.35 -2.78
C MET A 104 29.87 -15.69 -1.34
N ALA A 105 31.14 -15.99 -1.09
CA ALA A 105 31.61 -16.36 0.24
C ALA A 105 31.45 -15.21 1.25
N ASP A 106 31.88 -14.00 0.87
CA ASP A 106 31.76 -12.79 1.72
C ASP A 106 30.31 -12.41 1.97
N CYS A 107 29.49 -12.47 0.93
CA CYS A 107 28.05 -12.22 1.04
C CYS A 107 27.38 -13.24 1.97
N LEU A 108 27.66 -14.53 1.84
CA LEU A 108 27.11 -15.56 2.69
C LEU A 108 27.54 -15.37 4.15
N ALA A 109 28.82 -15.10 4.41
CA ALA A 109 29.33 -14.85 5.76
C ALA A 109 28.61 -13.65 6.41
N PHE A 110 28.44 -12.56 5.68
CA PHE A 110 27.72 -11.37 6.19
C PHE A 110 26.22 -11.63 6.42
N TYR A 111 25.53 -12.21 5.44
CA TYR A 111 24.08 -12.38 5.51
C TYR A 111 23.65 -13.54 6.42
N ALA A 112 24.51 -14.54 6.65
CA ALA A 112 24.28 -15.59 7.62
C ALA A 112 24.52 -15.12 9.08
N ASN A 113 25.18 -13.98 9.28
CA ASN A 113 25.47 -13.46 10.61
C ASN A 113 24.18 -13.23 11.40
N MET A 114 24.22 -13.56 12.69
CA MET A 114 23.08 -13.40 13.62
C MET A 114 22.59 -11.96 13.71
N ASP A 115 23.49 -10.97 13.66
CA ASP A 115 23.11 -9.56 13.71
C ASP A 115 22.25 -9.15 12.51
N HIS A 116 22.58 -9.64 11.31
CA HIS A 116 21.77 -9.40 10.12
C HIS A 116 20.39 -10.08 10.25
N ARG A 117 20.36 -11.31 10.73
CA ARG A 117 19.11 -12.05 10.97
C ARG A 117 18.25 -11.38 12.03
N HIS A 118 18.83 -10.89 13.13
CA HIS A 118 18.13 -10.14 14.17
C HIS A 118 17.54 -8.82 13.63
N ARG A 119 18.27 -8.07 12.81
CA ARG A 119 17.73 -6.85 12.17
C ARG A 119 16.53 -7.17 11.30
N ARG A 120 16.61 -8.21 10.47
CA ARG A 120 15.48 -8.66 9.64
C ARG A 120 14.28 -9.08 10.49
N TRP A 121 14.52 -9.82 11.56
CA TRP A 121 13.47 -10.22 12.49
C TRP A 121 12.79 -9.02 13.17
N LYS A 122 13.57 -8.08 13.68
CA LYS A 122 13.06 -6.82 14.26
C LYS A 122 12.22 -6.04 13.24
N SER A 123 12.67 -5.94 11.99
CA SER A 123 11.93 -5.30 10.90
C SER A 123 10.60 -6.01 10.63
N HIS A 124 10.59 -7.34 10.62
CA HIS A 124 9.38 -8.15 10.46
C HIS A 124 8.38 -7.90 11.60
N LEU A 125 8.82 -7.93 12.85
CA LEU A 125 7.97 -7.63 14.00
C LEU A 125 7.38 -6.22 13.94
N LYS A 126 8.19 -5.22 13.54
CA LYS A 126 7.70 -3.84 13.37
C LYS A 126 6.68 -3.72 12.25
N SER A 127 6.83 -4.49 11.18
CA SER A 127 5.82 -4.57 10.12
C SER A 127 4.49 -5.12 10.65
N GLN A 128 4.52 -6.22 11.39
CA GLN A 128 3.32 -6.78 12.02
C GLN A 128 2.67 -5.80 13.00
N GLN A 129 3.46 -5.12 13.84
CA GLN A 129 2.95 -4.10 14.75
C GLN A 129 2.29 -2.93 14.02
N SER A 130 2.83 -2.52 12.87
CA SER A 130 2.25 -1.46 12.04
C SER A 130 0.92 -1.89 11.42
N GLU A 131 0.81 -3.13 10.98
CA GLU A 131 -0.44 -3.71 10.47
C GLU A 131 -1.49 -3.85 11.57
N GLU A 132 -1.09 -4.29 12.76
CA GLU A 132 -1.98 -4.39 13.90
C GLU A 132 -2.55 -3.03 14.35
N LYS A 133 -1.74 -1.96 14.28
CA LYS A 133 -2.24 -0.59 14.50
C LYS A 133 -3.31 -0.20 13.49
N LEU A 134 -3.13 -0.57 12.21
CA LEU A 134 -4.15 -0.33 11.20
C LEU A 134 -5.43 -1.09 11.52
N TYR A 135 -5.33 -2.38 11.87
CA TYR A 135 -6.51 -3.18 12.23
C TYR A 135 -7.28 -2.59 13.41
N ARG A 136 -6.58 -2.13 14.46
CA ARG A 136 -7.22 -1.45 15.60
C ARG A 136 -7.94 -0.17 15.18
N LYS A 137 -7.33 0.63 14.28
CA LYS A 137 -8.00 1.82 13.72
C LYS A 137 -9.26 1.46 12.94
N MET A 138 -9.21 0.37 12.16
CA MET A 138 -10.39 -0.10 11.41
C MET A 138 -11.50 -0.61 12.35
N HIS A 139 -11.14 -1.37 13.39
CA HIS A 139 -12.10 -1.79 14.40
C HIS A 139 -12.72 -0.61 15.17
N ALA A 140 -11.96 0.47 15.39
CA ALA A 140 -12.45 1.64 16.09
C ALA A 140 -13.52 2.44 15.32
N ILE A 141 -13.61 2.28 14.00
CA ILE A 141 -14.71 2.86 13.19
C ILE A 141 -16.03 2.18 13.55
N HIS A 142 -15.99 0.88 13.79
CA HIS A 142 -17.17 0.13 14.23
C HIS A 142 -17.47 0.45 15.69
N LYS A 143 -18.55 1.19 15.94
CA LYS A 143 -18.91 1.67 17.28
C LYS A 143 -19.19 0.48 18.21
N LYS A 144 -18.72 0.57 19.45
CA LYS A 144 -19.09 -0.39 20.50
C LYS A 144 -20.61 -0.40 20.67
N GLY A 145 -21.21 -1.59 20.57
CA GLY A 145 -22.66 -1.78 20.68
C GLY A 145 -23.40 -1.80 19.33
N ASP A 146 -22.75 -1.50 18.24
CA ASP A 146 -23.32 -1.72 16.90
C ASP A 146 -23.40 -3.23 16.64
N ARG A 147 -24.63 -3.72 16.40
CA ARG A 147 -24.90 -5.15 16.14
C ARG A 147 -24.75 -5.52 14.66
N ARG A 148 -24.56 -4.52 13.80
CA ARG A 148 -24.40 -4.75 12.36
C ARG A 148 -23.05 -5.45 12.09
N THR A 149 -23.03 -6.27 11.06
CA THR A 149 -21.81 -6.94 10.62
C THR A 149 -20.90 -5.97 9.88
N LEU A 150 -19.66 -5.78 10.35
CA LEU A 150 -18.68 -4.91 9.72
C LEU A 150 -18.19 -5.51 8.40
N VAL A 151 -18.39 -4.80 7.30
CA VAL A 151 -17.94 -5.15 5.96
C VAL A 151 -17.05 -4.05 5.40
N LEU A 152 -15.88 -4.44 4.89
CA LEU A 152 -14.95 -3.53 4.23
C LEU A 152 -15.16 -3.61 2.71
N ALA A 153 -15.76 -2.57 2.14
CA ALA A 153 -15.87 -2.41 0.69
C ALA A 153 -14.52 -1.88 0.16
N TYR A 154 -13.70 -2.78 -0.38
CA TYR A 154 -12.34 -2.48 -0.81
C TYR A 154 -12.29 -2.15 -2.29
N GLY A 155 -11.82 -0.96 -2.64
CA GLY A 155 -11.66 -0.53 -4.01
C GLY A 155 -10.80 -1.48 -4.84
N SER A 156 -11.35 -1.94 -5.96
CA SER A 156 -10.76 -3.01 -6.76
C SER A 156 -9.88 -2.51 -7.91
N TRP A 157 -9.63 -1.21 -8.01
CA TRP A 157 -8.88 -0.64 -9.15
C TRP A 157 -7.52 -1.30 -9.37
N GLY A 158 -6.82 -1.63 -8.30
CA GLY A 158 -5.56 -2.37 -8.36
C GLY A 158 -5.70 -3.87 -8.67
N LEU A 159 -6.90 -4.44 -8.58
CA LEU A 159 -7.17 -5.86 -8.81
C LEU A 159 -7.49 -6.17 -10.27
N VAL A 160 -8.29 -5.30 -10.89
CA VAL A 160 -8.72 -5.42 -12.30
C VAL A 160 -7.60 -4.97 -13.26
N ALA A 161 -6.70 -4.15 -12.79
CA ALA A 161 -5.62 -3.55 -13.57
C ALA A 161 -4.46 -4.49 -13.93
N GLY A 162 -4.64 -5.79 -13.90
CA GLY A 162 -3.60 -6.77 -14.29
C GLY A 162 -3.03 -6.57 -15.70
N LYS A 163 -3.75 -5.89 -16.60
CA LYS A 163 -3.25 -5.50 -17.93
C LYS A 163 -3.21 -3.99 -18.16
N ALA A 164 -4.19 -3.22 -17.70
CA ALA A 164 -4.26 -1.77 -17.92
C ALA A 164 -3.53 -0.93 -16.86
N GLY A 165 -3.45 -1.40 -15.61
CA GLY A 165 -2.75 -0.69 -14.53
C GLY A 165 -1.24 -0.59 -14.70
N ASN A 166 -0.63 -1.48 -15.49
CA ASN A 166 0.81 -1.45 -15.75
C ASN A 166 1.23 -0.28 -16.65
N ALA A 167 0.39 0.17 -17.57
CA ALA A 167 0.74 1.28 -18.45
C ALA A 167 0.69 2.64 -17.74
N ALA A 168 -0.34 2.88 -16.92
CA ALA A 168 -0.49 4.13 -16.16
C ALA A 168 0.46 4.23 -14.95
N ASN A 169 1.04 3.09 -14.54
CA ASN A 169 1.92 2.99 -13.36
C ASN A 169 3.38 2.75 -13.70
N LYS A 170 3.77 2.86 -14.98
CA LYS A 170 5.16 2.69 -15.42
C LYS A 170 6.09 3.61 -14.62
N GLY A 171 7.08 3.04 -13.95
CA GLY A 171 8.03 3.80 -13.12
C GLY A 171 7.58 4.15 -11.70
N LEU A 172 6.37 3.80 -11.29
CA LEU A 172 5.92 4.01 -9.91
C LEU A 172 6.03 2.70 -9.09
N PRO A 173 6.38 2.77 -7.80
CA PRO A 173 6.44 1.58 -6.97
C PRO A 173 5.08 0.89 -6.93
N PRO A 174 5.07 -0.46 -6.86
CA PRO A 174 3.82 -1.22 -6.79
C PRO A 174 2.99 -0.82 -5.57
N SER A 175 1.69 -0.67 -5.76
CA SER A 175 0.78 -0.45 -4.63
C SER A 175 0.69 -1.73 -3.80
N ILE A 176 0.55 -1.60 -2.49
CA ILE A 176 0.34 -2.74 -1.60
C ILE A 176 -1.11 -3.30 -1.68
N GLY A 177 -1.92 -2.79 -2.61
CA GLY A 177 -3.36 -3.00 -2.70
C GLY A 177 -3.81 -4.46 -2.50
N VAL A 178 -3.39 -5.37 -3.40
CA VAL A 178 -3.80 -6.80 -3.32
C VAL A 178 -3.27 -7.48 -2.05
N GLY A 179 -2.03 -7.21 -1.68
CA GLY A 179 -1.42 -7.76 -0.47
C GLY A 179 -2.12 -7.29 0.80
N LEU A 180 -2.50 -6.02 0.85
CA LEU A 180 -3.23 -5.45 1.98
C LEU A 180 -4.66 -5.98 2.06
N MET A 181 -5.36 -6.06 0.92
CA MET A 181 -6.70 -6.65 0.87
C MET A 181 -6.72 -8.08 1.42
N ARG A 182 -5.76 -8.93 1.01
CA ARG A 182 -5.62 -10.30 1.53
C ARG A 182 -5.36 -10.33 3.05
N LYS A 183 -4.59 -9.38 3.56
CA LYS A 183 -4.32 -9.27 5.00
C LYS A 183 -5.55 -8.80 5.77
N LEU A 184 -6.29 -7.83 5.26
CA LEU A 184 -7.56 -7.40 5.82
C LEU A 184 -8.59 -8.53 5.82
N GLY A 185 -8.69 -9.31 4.73
CA GLY A 185 -9.58 -10.45 4.61
C GLY A 185 -9.33 -11.60 5.58
N LYS A 186 -8.17 -11.61 6.28
CA LYS A 186 -7.93 -12.55 7.39
C LYS A 186 -8.62 -12.14 8.70
N ARG A 187 -9.10 -10.92 8.82
CA ARG A 187 -9.63 -10.34 10.05
C ARG A 187 -11.01 -9.72 9.91
N PHE A 188 -11.40 -9.37 8.70
CA PHE A 188 -12.62 -8.66 8.37
C PHE A 188 -13.29 -9.31 7.15
N LEU A 189 -14.59 -9.16 7.04
CA LEU A 189 -15.29 -9.42 5.79
C LEU A 189 -14.88 -8.34 4.78
N VAL A 190 -14.23 -8.71 3.70
CA VAL A 190 -13.76 -7.79 2.66
C VAL A 190 -14.44 -8.12 1.34
N SER A 191 -15.16 -7.14 0.82
CA SER A 191 -15.79 -7.20 -0.51
C SER A 191 -15.00 -6.34 -1.49
N PRO A 192 -14.45 -6.91 -2.58
CA PRO A 192 -13.88 -6.10 -3.64
C PRO A 192 -15.00 -5.34 -4.35
N THR A 193 -14.86 -4.01 -4.40
CA THR A 193 -15.88 -3.12 -4.97
C THR A 193 -15.32 -2.42 -6.20
N PRO A 194 -16.01 -2.44 -7.35
CA PRO A 194 -15.57 -1.69 -8.52
C PRO A 194 -15.64 -0.18 -8.24
N GLU A 195 -14.55 0.53 -8.56
CA GLU A 195 -14.45 1.98 -8.38
C GLU A 195 -14.94 2.76 -9.62
N GLN A 196 -15.51 2.07 -10.57
CA GLN A 196 -15.97 2.66 -11.81
C GLN A 196 -17.02 3.74 -11.53
N PHE A 197 -16.79 4.96 -12.03
CA PHE A 197 -17.66 6.12 -11.87
C PHE A 197 -17.79 6.71 -10.45
N THR A 198 -17.11 6.21 -9.43
CA THR A 198 -17.21 6.75 -8.06
C THR A 198 -16.82 8.23 -7.96
N SER A 199 -15.87 8.70 -8.76
CA SER A 199 -15.48 10.11 -8.86
C SER A 199 -16.46 11.00 -9.66
N LYS A 200 -17.40 10.39 -10.39
CA LYS A 200 -18.35 11.09 -11.25
C LYS A 200 -19.76 11.09 -10.71
N THR A 201 -20.02 10.35 -9.64
CA THR A 201 -21.34 10.19 -9.06
C THR A 201 -21.41 10.83 -7.68
N CYS A 202 -22.40 11.66 -7.45
CA CYS A 202 -22.63 12.25 -6.14
C CYS A 202 -23.07 11.16 -5.14
N CYS A 203 -22.36 11.05 -3.99
CA CYS A 203 -22.67 10.05 -2.98
C CYS A 203 -24.02 10.26 -2.27
N LYS A 204 -24.61 11.47 -2.35
CA LYS A 204 -25.89 11.79 -1.72
C LYS A 204 -27.08 11.58 -2.65
N CYS A 205 -27.01 12.08 -3.88
CA CYS A 205 -28.15 12.03 -4.81
C CYS A 205 -28.01 11.01 -5.92
N LEU A 206 -26.86 10.32 -6.02
CA LEU A 206 -26.52 9.32 -7.03
C LEU A 206 -26.57 9.80 -8.49
N HIS A 207 -26.75 11.12 -8.70
CA HIS A 207 -26.66 11.71 -10.03
C HIS A 207 -25.22 11.88 -10.47
N SER A 208 -24.99 11.83 -11.77
CA SER A 208 -23.69 12.14 -12.35
C SER A 208 -23.30 13.58 -11.99
N CYS A 209 -22.15 13.76 -11.36
CA CYS A 209 -21.54 15.07 -11.26
C CYS A 209 -21.22 15.52 -12.69
N GLY A 210 -21.73 16.69 -13.12
CA GLY A 210 -21.57 17.23 -14.46
C GLY A 210 -20.11 17.25 -14.94
N PRO A 211 -19.85 17.60 -16.19
CA PRO A 211 -18.51 17.57 -16.75
C PRO A 211 -17.53 18.31 -15.84
N TRP A 212 -16.36 17.70 -15.62
CA TRP A 212 -15.33 18.20 -14.69
C TRP A 212 -14.96 19.68 -14.94
N THR A 213 -15.13 20.14 -16.17
CA THR A 213 -14.95 21.54 -16.58
C THR A 213 -15.80 22.56 -15.81
N GLU A 214 -17.05 22.22 -15.44
CA GLU A 214 -17.90 23.13 -14.64
C GLU A 214 -17.49 23.15 -13.18
N VAL A 215 -17.03 22.03 -12.66
CA VAL A 215 -16.52 21.90 -11.28
C VAL A 215 -15.15 22.58 -11.18
N GLU A 216 -14.29 22.44 -12.18
CA GLU A 216 -13.01 23.14 -12.27
C GLU A 216 -13.18 24.66 -12.30
N ALA A 217 -14.13 25.18 -13.09
CA ALA A 217 -14.41 26.60 -13.13
C ALA A 217 -14.83 27.19 -11.77
N LYS A 218 -15.51 26.40 -10.93
CA LYS A 218 -15.91 26.81 -9.57
C LYS A 218 -14.81 26.64 -8.53
N ILE A 219 -13.95 25.63 -8.67
CA ILE A 219 -12.91 25.28 -7.69
C ILE A 219 -11.59 25.97 -7.98
N LYS A 220 -11.28 26.26 -9.25
CA LYS A 220 -10.03 26.91 -9.68
C LYS A 220 -9.72 28.21 -8.90
N PRO A 221 -10.65 29.17 -8.72
CA PRO A 221 -10.36 30.37 -7.95
C PRO A 221 -10.10 30.10 -6.47
N ILE A 222 -10.71 29.03 -5.89
CA ILE A 222 -10.49 28.64 -4.49
C ILE A 222 -9.10 28.00 -4.33
N LEU A 223 -8.69 27.17 -5.27
CA LEU A 223 -7.36 26.55 -5.28
C LEU A 223 -6.26 27.58 -5.52
N GLU A 224 -6.45 28.51 -6.44
CA GLU A 224 -5.50 29.60 -6.69
C GLU A 224 -5.32 30.51 -5.48
N LYS A 225 -6.40 30.81 -4.77
CA LYS A 225 -6.37 31.59 -3.52
C LYS A 225 -5.60 30.85 -2.42
N ARG A 226 -5.77 29.53 -2.31
CA ARG A 226 -5.01 28.68 -1.37
C ARG A 226 -3.54 28.55 -1.77
N MET A 227 -3.24 28.41 -3.06
CA MET A 227 -1.86 28.33 -3.57
C MET A 227 -1.10 29.63 -3.35
N LYS A 228 -1.73 30.80 -3.59
CA LYS A 228 -1.13 32.11 -3.28
C LYS A 228 -0.81 32.26 -1.79
N HIS A 229 -1.68 31.78 -0.92
CA HIS A 229 -1.44 31.77 0.52
C HIS A 229 -0.26 30.84 0.92
N TYR A 230 -0.15 29.68 0.27
CA TYR A 230 0.94 28.72 0.53
C TYR A 230 2.31 29.22 0.03
N ASN A 231 2.32 29.91 -1.12
CA ASN A 231 3.54 30.50 -1.68
C ASN A 231 4.00 31.74 -0.88
N GLY A 232 3.06 32.51 -0.30
CA GLY A 232 3.37 33.61 0.63
C GLY A 232 4.09 33.16 1.90
N ILE A 233 3.80 31.95 2.40
CA ILE A 233 4.47 31.38 3.59
C ILE A 233 5.87 30.84 3.28
N ARG A 234 6.17 30.46 2.02
CA ARG A 234 7.53 30.02 1.60
C ARG A 234 8.50 31.15 1.32
N GLY A 235 8.02 32.36 1.10
CA GLY A 235 8.85 33.56 0.87
C GLY A 235 9.38 34.23 2.14
N LEU A 236 9.08 33.68 3.33
CA LEU A 236 9.50 34.18 4.64
C LEU A 236 10.57 33.30 5.32
N ARG A 237 11.46 32.65 4.52
CA ARG A 237 12.68 32.00 5.04
C ARG A 237 13.90 32.45 4.29
#